data_d85eba2bba422602e371d0d1827c7f21
#
_entry.id   d85eba2bba422602e371d0d1827c7f21
#
_cell.length_a   1.000
_cell.length_b   1.000
_cell.length_c   1.000
_cell.angle_alpha   90.00
_cell.angle_beta   90.00
_cell.angle_gamma   90.00
#
_symmetry.space_group_name_H-M   'P 1'
#
loop_
_entity.id
_entity.type
_entity.pdbx_description
1 polymer ?
#
loop_
_entity_poly.entity_id
_entity_poly.type
_entity_poly.pdbx_seq_one_letter_code
_entity_poly.pdbx_strand_id
1 'polypeptide(L)'
;MELYLESGLKHQELPVESIAEIFEGIPTKDGERGQRQNPIFDFVANRQTLIRNISNAQQKEDAHGDKYQKVPFGNSPQQTLNLDVKMETGTGKTYVYTHTMYELHKRYGVNKFIVVVPTHPIKTGAEAFLGDPAVMHHFSDTGGYENVKIDLCVINAMKGKKKRKQLFPSSVRDFYWGSK
;
A
#
# COMPACT_ATOMS: atom_id res chain seq x y z
N MET A 1 -23.03 1.54 15.55
CA MET A 1 -23.20 0.90 14.23
C MET A 1 -22.04 -0.06 14.11
N GLU A 2 -22.30 -1.34 14.10
CA GLU A 2 -21.26 -2.34 14.04
C GLU A 2 -20.81 -2.48 12.57
N LEU A 3 -19.51 -2.36 12.32
CA LEU A 3 -18.96 -2.47 10.96
C LEU A 3 -18.80 -3.95 10.66
N TYR A 4 -19.55 -4.46 9.70
CA TYR A 4 -19.40 -5.80 9.18
C TYR A 4 -18.60 -5.78 7.88
N LEU A 5 -17.47 -6.48 7.87
CA LEU A 5 -16.62 -6.62 6.70
C LEU A 5 -16.76 -8.00 6.10
N GLU A 6 -17.07 -8.05 4.82
CA GLU A 6 -17.14 -9.28 4.05
C GLU A 6 -15.75 -9.60 3.48
N SER A 7 -15.31 -10.86 3.61
CA SER A 7 -14.08 -11.37 3.02
C SER A 7 -14.37 -12.20 1.76
N GLY A 8 -13.35 -12.45 0.94
CA GLY A 8 -13.48 -13.34 -0.23
C GLY A 8 -14.13 -12.67 -1.45
N LEU A 9 -14.29 -11.36 -1.46
CA LEU A 9 -14.81 -10.66 -2.63
C LEU A 9 -13.75 -10.57 -3.73
N LYS A 10 -13.96 -11.29 -4.84
CA LYS A 10 -13.01 -11.39 -5.96
C LYS A 10 -12.48 -10.02 -6.44
N HIS A 11 -13.35 -9.01 -6.54
CA HIS A 11 -12.97 -7.67 -6.97
C HIS A 11 -12.11 -6.89 -5.97
N GLN A 12 -12.02 -7.36 -4.72
CA GLN A 12 -11.16 -6.79 -3.67
C GLN A 12 -9.88 -7.61 -3.50
N GLU A 13 -9.95 -8.94 -3.60
CA GLU A 13 -8.78 -9.81 -3.43
C GLU A 13 -7.84 -9.76 -4.63
N LEU A 14 -8.39 -9.75 -5.85
CA LEU A 14 -7.58 -9.75 -7.07
C LEU A 14 -6.59 -8.56 -7.18
N PRO A 15 -6.96 -7.31 -6.87
CA PRO A 15 -6.01 -6.20 -6.84
C PRO A 15 -4.91 -6.38 -5.80
N VAL A 16 -5.26 -6.87 -4.59
CA VAL A 16 -4.30 -7.10 -3.50
C VAL A 16 -3.26 -8.12 -3.91
N GLU A 17 -3.70 -9.27 -4.41
CA GLU A 17 -2.83 -10.34 -4.86
C GLU A 17 -1.98 -9.89 -6.05
N SER A 18 -2.57 -9.22 -7.03
CA SER A 18 -1.86 -8.70 -8.19
C SER A 18 -0.74 -7.74 -7.82
N ILE A 19 -0.98 -6.83 -6.85
CA ILE A 19 0.07 -5.92 -6.37
C ILE A 19 1.16 -6.71 -5.64
N ALA A 20 0.80 -7.64 -4.76
CA ALA A 20 1.77 -8.40 -4.01
C ALA A 20 2.68 -9.25 -4.91
N GLU A 21 2.13 -9.91 -5.93
CA GLU A 21 2.88 -10.75 -6.88
C GLU A 21 3.89 -9.96 -7.73
N ILE A 22 3.69 -8.65 -7.93
CA ILE A 22 4.65 -7.82 -8.69
C ILE A 22 6.04 -7.85 -8.04
N PHE A 23 6.11 -7.99 -6.72
CA PHE A 23 7.36 -8.01 -5.96
C PHE A 23 7.97 -9.42 -5.82
N GLU A 24 7.28 -10.45 -6.29
CA GLU A 24 7.71 -11.83 -6.13
C GLU A 24 9.03 -12.12 -6.84
N GLY A 25 9.96 -12.78 -6.13
CA GLY A 25 11.29 -13.13 -6.66
C GLY A 25 12.23 -11.93 -6.85
N ILE A 26 11.87 -10.74 -6.36
CA ILE A 26 12.76 -9.58 -6.37
C ILE A 26 13.48 -9.53 -5.03
N PRO A 27 14.81 -9.63 -5.00
CA PRO A 27 15.58 -9.58 -3.77
C PRO A 27 15.42 -8.24 -3.06
N THR A 28 15.38 -8.29 -1.74
CA THR A 28 15.39 -7.12 -0.89
C THR A 28 16.74 -6.98 -0.19
N LYS A 29 17.18 -5.74 0.00
CA LYS A 29 18.31 -5.39 0.87
C LYS A 29 17.74 -4.76 2.12
N ASP A 30 18.26 -5.17 3.27
CA ASP A 30 17.94 -4.50 4.53
C ASP A 30 18.47 -3.06 4.44
N GLY A 31 17.64 -2.11 4.86
CA GLY A 31 18.09 -0.73 4.96
C GLY A 31 19.22 -0.62 6.00
N GLU A 32 20.24 0.20 5.74
CA GLU A 32 21.46 0.35 6.56
C GLU A 32 21.20 0.69 8.04
N ARG A 33 19.98 0.97 8.43
CA ARG A 33 19.58 1.38 9.80
C ARG A 33 18.69 0.36 10.54
N GLY A 34 18.73 -0.91 10.14
CA GLY A 34 18.02 -1.99 10.85
C GLY A 34 16.51 -1.97 10.68
N GLN A 35 15.76 -2.66 11.54
CA GLN A 35 14.31 -2.95 11.46
C GLN A 35 13.36 -1.72 11.37
N ARG A 36 13.85 -0.51 11.32
CA ARG A 36 13.04 0.72 11.26
C ARG A 36 12.79 1.27 9.86
N GLN A 37 13.37 0.66 8.83
CA GLN A 37 13.17 1.06 7.44
C GLN A 37 12.43 -0.03 6.67
N ASN A 38 11.74 0.36 5.59
CA ASN A 38 11.20 -0.60 4.65
C ASN A 38 12.35 -1.32 3.93
N PRO A 39 12.16 -2.59 3.56
CA PRO A 39 13.10 -3.29 2.70
C PRO A 39 13.26 -2.54 1.36
N ILE A 40 14.47 -2.52 0.83
CA ILE A 40 14.77 -1.89 -0.46
C ILE A 40 14.77 -2.98 -1.52
N PHE A 41 13.82 -2.90 -2.45
CA PHE A 41 13.74 -3.82 -3.59
C PHE A 41 14.74 -3.41 -4.68
N ASP A 42 15.53 -4.34 -5.15
CA ASP A 42 16.47 -4.09 -6.26
C ASP A 42 15.79 -4.24 -7.62
N PHE A 43 14.97 -3.24 -7.97
CA PHE A 43 14.23 -3.23 -9.24
C PHE A 43 15.14 -3.07 -10.46
N VAL A 44 16.29 -2.46 -10.31
CA VAL A 44 17.20 -2.20 -11.42
C VAL A 44 17.88 -3.49 -11.86
N ALA A 45 18.46 -4.24 -10.93
CA ALA A 45 19.11 -5.51 -11.21
C ALA A 45 18.10 -6.60 -11.63
N ASN A 46 16.84 -6.51 -11.17
CA ASN A 46 15.81 -7.53 -11.41
C ASN A 46 14.71 -7.04 -12.36
N ARG A 47 15.05 -6.12 -13.27
CA ARG A 47 14.10 -5.50 -14.20
C ARG A 47 13.30 -6.50 -15.03
N GLN A 48 13.90 -7.58 -15.50
CA GLN A 48 13.21 -8.59 -16.29
C GLN A 48 12.15 -9.33 -15.47
N THR A 49 12.47 -9.70 -14.23
CA THR A 49 11.52 -10.31 -13.31
C THR A 49 10.36 -9.36 -13.02
N LEU A 50 10.65 -8.10 -12.74
CA LEU A 50 9.64 -7.07 -12.53
C LEU A 50 8.69 -6.91 -13.72
N ILE A 51 9.22 -6.79 -14.94
CA ILE A 51 8.41 -6.67 -16.17
C ILE A 51 7.53 -7.91 -16.36
N ARG A 52 8.08 -9.09 -16.17
CA ARG A 52 7.33 -10.36 -16.26
C ARG A 52 6.18 -10.37 -15.24
N ASN A 53 6.45 -10.03 -13.99
CA ASN A 53 5.44 -10.03 -12.92
C ASN A 53 4.32 -9.02 -13.21
N ILE A 54 4.67 -7.80 -13.66
CA ILE A 54 3.69 -6.80 -14.07
C ILE A 54 2.86 -7.31 -15.25
N SER A 55 3.50 -7.92 -16.26
CA SER A 55 2.78 -8.48 -17.41
C SER A 55 1.82 -9.59 -17.01
N ASN A 56 2.22 -10.46 -16.06
CA ASN A 56 1.36 -11.52 -15.55
C ASN A 56 0.18 -10.94 -14.78
N ALA A 57 0.41 -9.95 -13.91
CA ALA A 57 -0.67 -9.26 -13.18
C ALA A 57 -1.68 -8.62 -14.14
N GLN A 58 -1.22 -7.99 -15.23
CA GLN A 58 -2.07 -7.36 -16.23
C GLN A 58 -2.80 -8.35 -17.16
N GLN A 59 -2.44 -9.63 -17.13
CA GLN A 59 -3.15 -10.68 -17.89
C GLN A 59 -4.27 -11.34 -17.10
N LYS A 60 -4.35 -11.09 -15.81
CA LYS A 60 -5.46 -11.59 -14.98
C LYS A 60 -6.78 -10.98 -15.45
N GLU A 61 -7.82 -11.77 -15.35
CA GLU A 61 -9.19 -11.31 -15.64
C GLU A 61 -9.78 -10.71 -14.38
N ASP A 62 -10.52 -9.64 -14.52
CA ASP A 62 -11.25 -9.01 -13.42
C ASP A 62 -12.45 -9.87 -12.96
N ALA A 63 -13.29 -9.33 -12.06
CA ALA A 63 -14.45 -10.04 -11.55
C ALA A 63 -15.51 -10.34 -12.64
N HIS A 64 -15.49 -9.64 -13.76
CA HIS A 64 -16.39 -9.77 -14.90
C HIS A 64 -15.80 -10.58 -16.05
N GLY A 65 -14.54 -11.02 -15.93
CA GLY A 65 -13.82 -11.75 -16.99
C GLY A 65 -13.13 -10.85 -18.01
N ASP A 66 -13.11 -9.53 -17.77
CA ASP A 66 -12.40 -8.58 -18.61
C ASP A 66 -10.90 -8.56 -18.25
N LYS A 67 -10.06 -8.48 -19.27
CA LYS A 67 -8.61 -8.37 -19.08
C LYS A 67 -8.22 -6.94 -18.80
N TYR A 68 -7.25 -6.78 -17.90
CA TYR A 68 -6.67 -5.46 -17.65
C TYR A 68 -6.01 -4.90 -18.92
N GLN A 69 -6.17 -3.60 -19.12
CA GLN A 69 -5.52 -2.91 -20.22
C GLN A 69 -3.99 -2.96 -20.03
N LYS A 70 -3.27 -3.54 -20.97
CA LYS A 70 -1.80 -3.54 -20.97
C LYS A 70 -1.28 -2.11 -21.09
N VAL A 71 -0.64 -1.63 -20.03
CA VAL A 71 0.11 -0.38 -20.08
C VAL A 71 1.58 -0.72 -20.28
N PRO A 72 2.25 -0.22 -21.33
CA PRO A 72 3.66 -0.48 -21.54
C PRO A 72 4.47 0.03 -20.36
N PHE A 73 5.31 -0.82 -19.79
CA PHE A 73 6.24 -0.41 -18.76
C PHE A 73 7.32 0.49 -19.39
N GLY A 74 7.42 1.73 -18.95
CA GLY A 74 8.34 2.71 -19.53
C GLY A 74 9.80 2.28 -19.44
N ASN A 75 10.61 2.66 -20.44
CA ASN A 75 12.03 2.30 -20.54
C ASN A 75 12.94 3.09 -19.58
N SER A 76 12.41 3.97 -18.77
CA SER A 76 13.22 4.77 -17.84
C SER A 76 13.83 3.90 -16.75
N PRO A 77 15.12 4.03 -16.45
CA PRO A 77 15.78 3.36 -15.34
C PRO A 77 15.39 4.07 -14.01
N GLN A 78 14.12 3.99 -13.64
CA GLN A 78 13.64 4.60 -12.42
C GLN A 78 13.76 3.61 -11.27
N GLN A 79 14.27 4.09 -10.15
CA GLN A 79 14.28 3.35 -8.87
C GLN A 79 12.87 3.32 -8.22
N THR A 80 11.90 4.02 -8.81
CA THR A 80 10.53 4.10 -8.31
C THR A 80 9.58 3.34 -9.23
N LEU A 81 8.73 2.53 -8.62
CA LEU A 81 7.66 1.79 -9.29
C LEU A 81 6.34 2.51 -9.06
N ASN A 82 5.65 2.89 -10.13
CA ASN A 82 4.29 3.42 -10.09
C ASN A 82 3.32 2.35 -10.58
N LEU A 83 2.33 2.04 -9.76
CA LEU A 83 1.28 1.08 -10.06
C LEU A 83 -0.08 1.78 -9.93
N ASP A 84 -0.89 1.70 -10.97
CA ASP A 84 -2.25 2.23 -10.96
C ASP A 84 -3.26 1.09 -10.80
N VAL A 85 -4.12 1.21 -9.78
CA VAL A 85 -5.23 0.28 -9.55
C VAL A 85 -6.54 1.02 -9.75
N LYS A 86 -7.25 0.68 -10.81
CA LYS A 86 -8.55 1.27 -11.12
C LYS A 86 -9.67 0.46 -10.48
N MET A 87 -10.44 1.10 -9.62
CA MET A 87 -11.62 0.53 -8.97
C MET A 87 -12.77 1.52 -9.01
N GLU A 88 -13.99 1.03 -9.15
CA GLU A 88 -15.18 1.86 -9.13
C GLU A 88 -15.45 2.49 -7.75
N THR A 89 -16.28 3.52 -7.72
CA THR A 89 -16.70 4.14 -6.47
C THR A 89 -17.62 3.18 -5.69
N GLY A 90 -17.40 3.06 -4.38
CA GLY A 90 -18.20 2.18 -3.53
C GLY A 90 -17.74 0.72 -3.47
N THR A 91 -16.71 0.32 -4.23
CA THR A 91 -16.22 -1.08 -4.28
C THR A 91 -15.23 -1.45 -3.16
N GLY A 92 -15.04 -0.59 -2.16
CA GLY A 92 -14.17 -0.91 -1.01
C GLY A 92 -12.69 -0.54 -1.22
N LYS A 93 -12.37 0.55 -1.93
CA LYS A 93 -10.97 0.99 -2.12
C LYS A 93 -10.18 1.05 -0.82
N THR A 94 -10.80 1.55 0.27
CA THR A 94 -10.15 1.63 1.59
C THR A 94 -9.80 0.25 2.12
N TYR A 95 -10.68 -0.71 1.99
CA TYR A 95 -10.42 -2.11 2.32
C TYR A 95 -9.24 -2.65 1.51
N VAL A 96 -9.25 -2.46 0.19
CA VAL A 96 -8.22 -2.99 -0.71
C VAL A 96 -6.83 -2.44 -0.39
N TYR A 97 -6.65 -1.13 -0.23
CA TYR A 97 -5.31 -0.63 0.10
C TYR A 97 -4.88 -1.03 1.52
N THR A 98 -5.83 -1.15 2.47
CA THR A 98 -5.52 -1.64 3.82
C THR A 98 -5.07 -3.11 3.76
N HIS A 99 -5.81 -3.96 3.05
CA HIS A 99 -5.43 -5.36 2.84
C HIS A 99 -4.08 -5.48 2.13
N THR A 100 -3.83 -4.63 1.12
CA THR A 100 -2.52 -4.56 0.44
C THR A 100 -1.38 -4.24 1.42
N MET A 101 -1.59 -3.34 2.38
CA MET A 101 -0.57 -3.05 3.40
C MET A 101 -0.25 -4.28 4.25
N TYR A 102 -1.27 -5.00 4.71
CA TYR A 102 -1.10 -6.24 5.46
C TYR A 102 -0.35 -7.30 4.64
N GLU A 103 -0.72 -7.48 3.38
CA GLU A 103 -0.12 -8.47 2.50
C GLU A 103 1.35 -8.15 2.16
N LEU A 104 1.65 -6.88 1.87
CA LEU A 104 3.03 -6.45 1.65
C LEU A 104 3.90 -6.55 2.92
N HIS A 105 3.30 -6.32 4.08
CA HIS A 105 3.97 -6.55 5.35
C HIS A 105 4.29 -8.04 5.54
N LYS A 106 3.30 -8.90 5.36
CA LYS A 106 3.42 -10.35 5.54
C LYS A 106 4.43 -10.99 4.60
N ARG A 107 4.37 -10.64 3.29
CA ARG A 107 5.24 -11.26 2.27
C ARG A 107 6.65 -10.67 2.24
N TYR A 108 6.77 -9.38 2.48
CA TYR A 108 8.02 -8.65 2.18
C TYR A 108 8.55 -7.82 3.35
N GLY A 109 7.90 -7.81 4.51
CA GLY A 109 8.34 -7.05 5.67
C GLY A 109 8.21 -5.52 5.51
N VAL A 110 7.35 -5.05 4.60
CA VAL A 110 7.10 -3.61 4.45
C VAL A 110 6.34 -3.09 5.67
N ASN A 111 6.93 -2.12 6.38
CA ASN A 111 6.40 -1.66 7.69
C ASN A 111 5.86 -0.22 7.68
N LYS A 112 6.16 0.55 6.64
CA LYS A 112 5.79 1.97 6.58
C LYS A 112 5.07 2.28 5.28
N PHE A 113 3.89 2.86 5.41
CA PHE A 113 3.04 3.23 4.30
C PHE A 113 2.62 4.70 4.42
N ILE A 114 2.42 5.37 3.30
CA ILE A 114 1.91 6.72 3.23
C ILE A 114 0.65 6.71 2.39
N VAL A 115 -0.48 7.06 2.99
CA VAL A 115 -1.76 7.20 2.31
C VAL A 115 -2.00 8.68 2.03
N VAL A 116 -2.08 9.05 0.75
CA VAL A 116 -2.37 10.41 0.32
C VAL A 116 -3.79 10.46 -0.25
N VAL A 117 -4.61 11.33 0.30
CA VAL A 117 -6.01 11.47 -0.09
C VAL A 117 -6.33 12.91 -0.48
N PRO A 118 -7.18 13.12 -1.52
CA PRO A 118 -7.37 14.45 -2.11
C PRO A 118 -8.27 15.38 -1.27
N THR A 119 -9.13 14.83 -0.41
CA THR A 119 -10.15 15.63 0.30
C THR A 119 -10.25 15.26 1.76
N HIS A 120 -10.69 16.21 2.58
CA HIS A 120 -10.89 16.02 4.02
C HIS A 120 -11.93 14.92 4.34
N PRO A 121 -13.08 14.82 3.68
CA PRO A 121 -14.02 13.72 3.96
C PRO A 121 -13.43 12.33 3.70
N ILE A 122 -12.66 12.15 2.61
CA ILE A 122 -11.99 10.88 2.33
C ILE A 122 -10.94 10.59 3.39
N LYS A 123 -10.20 11.61 3.85
CA LYS A 123 -9.25 11.48 4.94
C LYS A 123 -9.92 10.98 6.21
N THR A 124 -10.99 11.65 6.65
CA THR A 124 -11.74 11.26 7.86
C THR A 124 -12.29 9.84 7.76
N GLY A 125 -12.81 9.45 6.59
CA GLY A 125 -13.27 8.07 6.35
C GLY A 125 -12.13 7.04 6.44
N ALA A 126 -10.97 7.36 5.88
CA ALA A 126 -9.79 6.51 5.96
C ALA A 126 -9.26 6.38 7.40
N GLU A 127 -9.21 7.49 8.14
CA GLU A 127 -8.82 7.51 9.56
C GLU A 127 -9.76 6.65 10.41
N ALA A 128 -11.07 6.82 10.23
CA ALA A 128 -12.08 6.03 10.93
C ALA A 128 -11.94 4.54 10.63
N PHE A 129 -11.77 4.17 9.36
CA PHE A 129 -11.61 2.78 8.95
C PHE A 129 -10.33 2.15 9.52
N LEU A 130 -9.18 2.80 9.35
CA LEU A 130 -7.89 2.28 9.81
C LEU A 130 -7.77 2.24 11.35
N GLY A 131 -8.51 3.08 12.06
CA GLY A 131 -8.54 3.12 13.52
C GLY A 131 -9.62 2.22 14.14
N ASP A 132 -10.47 1.58 13.35
CA ASP A 132 -11.56 0.77 13.87
C ASP A 132 -11.06 -0.60 14.36
N PRO A 133 -11.30 -0.96 15.64
CA PRO A 133 -10.91 -2.27 16.16
C PRO A 133 -11.52 -3.45 15.39
N ALA A 134 -12.74 -3.30 14.85
CA ALA A 134 -13.38 -4.35 14.05
C ALA A 134 -12.63 -4.64 12.76
N VAL A 135 -12.02 -3.61 12.14
CA VAL A 135 -11.17 -3.77 10.95
C VAL A 135 -9.89 -4.54 11.31
N MET A 136 -9.25 -4.18 12.41
CA MET A 136 -8.05 -4.90 12.87
C MET A 136 -8.36 -6.35 13.19
N HIS A 137 -9.48 -6.62 13.87
CA HIS A 137 -9.93 -7.97 14.20
C HIS A 137 -10.23 -8.79 12.94
N HIS A 138 -10.90 -8.18 11.95
CA HIS A 138 -11.22 -8.83 10.68
C HIS A 138 -9.94 -9.32 9.97
N PHE A 139 -8.91 -8.48 9.86
CA PHE A 139 -7.66 -8.88 9.21
C PHE A 139 -6.86 -9.88 10.05
N SER A 140 -6.89 -9.77 11.37
CA SER A 140 -6.25 -10.73 12.27
C SER A 140 -6.84 -12.13 12.10
N ASP A 141 -8.18 -12.25 12.14
CA ASP A 141 -8.85 -13.54 12.17
C ASP A 141 -9.01 -14.19 10.79
N THR A 142 -9.38 -13.40 9.78
CA THR A 142 -9.67 -13.93 8.44
C THR A 142 -8.46 -13.90 7.51
N GLY A 143 -7.56 -12.94 7.67
CA GLY A 143 -6.41 -12.74 6.79
C GLY A 143 -5.14 -13.48 7.23
N GLY A 144 -5.12 -14.07 8.43
CA GLY A 144 -3.91 -14.68 9.00
C GLY A 144 -2.79 -13.65 9.22
N TYR A 145 -3.17 -12.43 9.62
CA TYR A 145 -2.24 -11.34 9.98
C TYR A 145 -2.19 -11.15 11.48
N GLU A 146 -2.11 -12.25 12.21
CA GLU A 146 -2.04 -12.29 13.67
C GLU A 146 -0.92 -11.39 14.19
N ASN A 147 -1.22 -10.62 15.24
CA ASN A 147 -0.27 -9.70 15.90
C ASN A 147 0.22 -8.50 15.07
N VAL A 148 -0.36 -8.24 13.90
CA VAL A 148 -0.04 -7.05 13.11
C VAL A 148 -0.95 -5.91 13.52
N LYS A 149 -0.37 -4.82 14.04
CA LYS A 149 -1.09 -3.60 14.42
C LYS A 149 -0.67 -2.44 13.54
N ILE A 150 -1.66 -1.71 13.03
CA ILE A 150 -1.43 -0.46 12.30
C ILE A 150 -1.36 0.69 13.29
N ASP A 151 -0.20 1.37 13.36
CA ASP A 151 -0.05 2.62 14.08
C ASP A 151 -0.30 3.78 13.12
N LEU A 152 -1.44 4.44 13.26
CA LEU A 152 -1.87 5.53 12.39
C LEU A 152 -1.29 6.87 12.85
N CYS A 153 -0.50 7.51 11.98
CA CYS A 153 -0.02 8.87 12.18
C CYS A 153 -0.67 9.82 11.17
N VAL A 154 -1.54 10.70 11.67
CA VAL A 154 -2.27 11.66 10.83
C VAL A 154 -1.48 12.94 10.66
N ILE A 155 -1.16 13.27 9.40
CA ILE A 155 -0.48 14.51 9.04
C ILE A 155 -1.51 15.52 8.52
N ASN A 156 -1.69 16.61 9.24
CA ASN A 156 -2.49 17.73 8.77
C ASN A 156 -1.57 18.75 8.09
N ALA A 157 -1.96 19.21 6.89
CA ALA A 157 -1.29 20.34 6.27
C ALA A 157 -1.41 21.56 7.21
N MET A 158 -0.30 21.99 7.79
CA MET A 158 -0.29 23.15 8.68
C MET A 158 -0.60 24.42 7.89
N LYS A 159 -1.71 25.06 8.18
CA LYS A 159 -1.92 26.48 7.86
C LYS A 159 -1.00 27.30 8.76
N GLY A 160 0.08 27.86 8.22
CA GLY A 160 0.89 28.89 8.89
C GLY A 160 2.27 28.43 9.37
N LYS A 161 3.23 29.26 9.01
CA LYS A 161 4.61 29.24 9.49
C LYS A 161 4.67 29.38 11.00
N LYS A 162 4.74 28.29 11.77
CA LYS A 162 5.42 28.23 13.06
C LYS A 162 5.20 26.85 13.71
N LYS A 163 6.32 26.21 13.96
CA LYS A 163 6.60 24.94 14.68
C LYS A 163 6.95 23.75 13.79
N ARG A 164 8.14 23.82 13.19
CA ARG A 164 8.86 22.66 12.63
C ARG A 164 9.52 21.77 13.70
N LYS A 165 9.06 21.83 14.95
CA LYS A 165 9.61 20.96 16.00
C LYS A 165 8.52 19.98 16.43
N GLN A 166 8.77 18.69 16.22
CA GLN A 166 8.02 17.53 16.74
C GLN A 166 6.73 17.12 16.01
N LEU A 167 6.76 16.93 14.69
CA LEU A 167 5.66 16.28 13.97
C LEU A 167 5.95 14.83 13.54
N PHE A 168 7.17 14.37 13.73
CA PHE A 168 7.52 12.98 13.43
C PHE A 168 8.24 12.39 14.64
N PRO A 169 7.90 11.15 15.04
CA PRO A 169 8.79 10.35 15.86
C PRO A 169 10.18 10.39 15.22
N SER A 170 11.24 10.32 16.00
CA SER A 170 12.63 10.40 15.54
C SER A 170 12.99 9.42 14.41
N SER A 171 12.11 8.48 14.12
CA SER A 171 12.17 7.49 13.04
C SER A 171 11.67 7.95 11.66
N VAL A 172 11.09 9.14 11.54
CA VAL A 172 10.48 9.66 10.27
C VAL A 172 11.16 10.94 9.78
N ARG A 173 12.39 11.23 10.22
CA ARG A 173 13.07 12.50 9.91
C ARG A 173 13.55 12.68 8.46
N ASP A 174 13.47 11.67 7.62
CA ASP A 174 14.13 11.69 6.31
C ASP A 174 13.20 11.86 5.10
N PHE A 175 11.94 12.28 5.29
CA PHE A 175 11.05 12.62 4.17
C PHE A 175 11.00 14.15 3.97
N TYR A 176 11.88 14.66 3.11
CA TYR A 176 11.80 16.02 2.58
C TYR A 176 10.83 16.06 1.40
N TRP A 177 9.76 16.84 1.52
CA TRP A 177 9.00 17.34 0.39
C TRP A 177 9.64 18.66 -0.08
N GLY A 178 10.29 18.62 -1.22
CA GLY A 178 10.70 19.80 -1.94
C GLY A 178 9.51 20.30 -2.77
N SER A 179 8.87 21.39 -2.35
CA SER A 179 8.01 22.18 -3.20
C SER A 179 8.85 23.10 -4.06
N LYS A 180 8.72 23.03 -5.38
CA LYS A 180 8.83 24.18 -6.26
C LYS A 180 7.42 24.64 -6.60
#